data_10711b97ecc38ae9f9a520ed1a6b7f76
#
_entry.id   10711b97ecc38ae9f9a520ed1a6b7f76
#
_cell.length_a   1.000
_cell.length_b   1.000
_cell.length_c   1.000
_cell.angle_alpha   90.00
_cell.angle_beta   90.00
_cell.angle_gamma   90.00
#
_symmetry.space_group_name_H-M   'P 1'
#
loop_
_entity.id
_entity.type
_entity.pdbx_description
1 polymer ?
#
loop_
_entity_poly.entity_id
_entity_poly.type
_entity_poly.pdbx_seq_one_letter_code
_entity_poly.pdbx_strand_id
1 'polypeptide(L)'
;VKVAICAYGAGNVRSVELAFQRLGAVTELAEEPRSVLDADLAILPGVGSARSAMAGLQSRGLDTALRERAAAGGAILGVCLGLQLALDESEEDGGVPGLGLVPGRAVRLRDGRVPRIGWAPVEPDGETYWFAHSYAAETEAAVGTSEGIVAVVRSGSFVGVQFHPEKSGAAGARFIERCLSRG
;
A
#
# COMPACT_ATOMS: atom_id res chain seq x y z
N VAL A 1 2.49 18.90 4.21
CA VAL A 1 1.78 17.85 3.45
C VAL A 1 0.74 17.23 4.37
N LYS A 2 -0.54 17.27 3.96
CA LYS A 2 -1.66 16.62 4.65
C LYS A 2 -1.78 15.17 4.15
N VAL A 3 -1.69 14.22 5.06
CA VAL A 3 -1.70 12.79 4.75
C VAL A 3 -2.93 12.13 5.38
N ALA A 4 -3.81 11.58 4.56
CA ALA A 4 -4.94 10.78 5.00
C ALA A 4 -4.59 9.29 5.01
N ILE A 5 -4.71 8.64 6.15
CA ILE A 5 -4.44 7.21 6.31
C ILE A 5 -5.79 6.49 6.44
N CYS A 6 -6.14 5.66 5.46
CA CYS A 6 -7.40 4.92 5.47
C CYS A 6 -7.52 4.04 6.71
N ALA A 7 -8.52 4.33 7.56
CA ALA A 7 -8.81 3.62 8.80
C ALA A 7 -10.08 2.77 8.62
N TYR A 8 -9.94 1.58 8.08
CA TYR A 8 -11.06 0.69 7.72
C TYR A 8 -11.23 -0.51 8.70
N GLY A 9 -10.63 -0.41 9.89
CA GLY A 9 -10.76 -1.45 10.92
C GLY A 9 -9.70 -2.55 10.87
N ALA A 10 -8.77 -2.47 9.92
CA ALA A 10 -7.61 -3.36 9.85
C ALA A 10 -6.33 -2.54 9.70
N GLY A 11 -5.22 -3.09 10.16
CA GLY A 11 -3.93 -2.52 9.90
C GLY A 11 -3.23 -1.90 11.12
N ASN A 12 -1.91 -1.82 11.02
CA ASN A 12 -1.08 -1.11 11.97
C ASN A 12 -1.01 0.38 11.59
N VAL A 13 -2.18 1.04 11.53
CA VAL A 13 -2.31 2.44 11.12
C VAL A 13 -1.45 3.36 11.99
N ARG A 14 -1.30 3.05 13.28
CA ARG A 14 -0.53 3.86 14.22
C ARG A 14 0.96 3.91 13.88
N SER A 15 1.55 2.80 13.46
CA SER A 15 2.97 2.79 13.05
C SER A 15 3.20 3.58 11.77
N VAL A 16 2.28 3.50 10.82
CA VAL A 16 2.31 4.31 9.60
C VAL A 16 2.17 5.78 9.94
N GLU A 17 1.18 6.14 10.75
CA GLU A 17 0.94 7.51 11.22
C GLU A 17 2.21 8.10 11.85
N LEU A 18 2.80 7.41 12.83
CA LEU A 18 4.00 7.87 13.52
C LEU A 18 5.21 8.02 12.57
N ALA A 19 5.34 7.13 11.58
CA ALA A 19 6.43 7.23 10.61
C ALA A 19 6.32 8.51 9.74
N PHE A 20 5.12 8.86 9.30
CA PHE A 20 4.87 10.07 8.53
C PHE A 20 4.97 11.34 9.39
N GLN A 21 4.45 11.33 10.62
CA GLN A 21 4.56 12.46 11.56
C GLN A 21 6.01 12.81 11.90
N ARG A 22 6.88 11.80 12.08
CA ARG A 22 8.32 12.01 12.34
C ARG A 22 9.02 12.77 11.22
N LEU A 23 8.47 12.71 10.00
CA LEU A 23 8.98 13.41 8.82
C LEU A 23 8.21 14.70 8.51
N GLY A 24 7.45 15.21 9.48
CA GLY A 24 6.79 16.51 9.41
C GLY A 24 5.44 16.53 8.68
N ALA A 25 4.87 15.37 8.35
CA ALA A 25 3.53 15.33 7.77
C ALA A 25 2.44 15.58 8.81
N VAL A 26 1.37 16.27 8.41
CA VAL A 26 0.14 16.38 9.19
C VAL A 26 -0.76 15.20 8.81
N THR A 27 -0.97 14.27 9.73
CA THR A 27 -1.70 13.03 9.47
C THR A 27 -3.12 13.09 10.01
N GLU A 28 -4.03 12.44 9.29
CA GLU A 28 -5.42 12.23 9.67
C GLU A 28 -5.80 10.76 9.44
N LEU A 29 -6.48 10.14 10.40
CA LEU A 29 -7.10 8.83 10.18
C LEU A 29 -8.41 9.02 9.43
N ALA A 30 -8.41 8.60 8.17
CA ALA A 30 -9.54 8.77 7.27
C ALA A 30 -10.57 7.65 7.47
N GLU A 31 -11.67 7.96 8.12
CA GLU A 31 -12.84 7.08 8.28
C GLU A 31 -13.98 7.46 7.31
N GLU A 32 -13.85 8.61 6.62
CA GLU A 32 -14.83 9.16 5.71
C GLU A 32 -14.20 9.48 4.34
N PRO A 33 -14.98 9.39 3.24
CA PRO A 33 -14.53 9.68 1.87
C PRO A 33 -13.82 11.03 1.72
N ARG A 34 -14.36 12.08 2.37
CA ARG A 34 -13.86 13.44 2.25
C ARG A 34 -12.42 13.58 2.70
N SER A 35 -12.02 12.91 3.79
CA SER A 35 -10.65 12.93 4.28
C SER A 35 -9.66 12.39 3.24
N VAL A 36 -10.06 11.34 2.49
CA VAL A 36 -9.26 10.77 1.40
C VAL A 36 -9.18 11.73 0.21
N LEU A 37 -10.28 12.39 -0.14
CA LEU A 37 -10.34 13.28 -1.31
C LEU A 37 -9.58 14.59 -1.10
N ASP A 38 -9.61 15.15 0.11
CA ASP A 38 -9.07 16.47 0.45
C ASP A 38 -7.58 16.46 0.87
N ALA A 39 -6.95 15.29 0.97
CA ALA A 39 -5.53 15.17 1.37
C ALA A 39 -4.56 15.41 0.21
N ASP A 40 -3.32 15.78 0.50
CA ASP A 40 -2.25 15.82 -0.50
C ASP A 40 -1.83 14.40 -0.89
N LEU A 41 -1.76 13.47 0.09
CA LEU A 41 -1.44 12.06 -0.09
C LEU A 41 -2.44 11.19 0.68
N ALA A 42 -3.05 10.22 0.01
CA ALA A 42 -3.82 9.17 0.67
C ALA A 42 -2.96 7.90 0.84
N ILE A 43 -3.01 7.29 2.01
CA ILE A 43 -2.33 6.04 2.29
C ILE A 43 -3.37 4.94 2.48
N LEU A 44 -3.22 3.86 1.73
CA LEU A 44 -3.92 2.60 1.92
C LEU A 44 -2.97 1.63 2.63
N PRO A 45 -2.97 1.61 3.97
CA PRO A 45 -2.15 0.67 4.72
C PRO A 45 -2.80 -0.71 4.66
N GLY A 46 -2.10 -1.74 5.06
CA GLY A 46 -2.80 -3.01 5.21
C GLY A 46 -1.99 -4.10 5.89
N VAL A 47 -2.67 -4.71 6.85
CA VAL A 47 -2.37 -6.02 7.41
C VAL A 47 -3.69 -6.75 7.61
N GLY A 48 -3.67 -8.08 7.63
CA GLY A 48 -4.88 -8.89 7.75
C GLY A 48 -5.30 -9.51 6.41
N SER A 49 -6.57 -9.85 6.25
CA SER A 49 -7.07 -10.50 5.04
C SER A 49 -7.70 -9.51 4.05
N ALA A 50 -7.57 -9.83 2.76
CA ALA A 50 -8.12 -9.02 1.68
C ALA A 50 -9.63 -8.83 1.80
N ARG A 51 -10.38 -9.90 2.14
CA ARG A 51 -11.83 -9.85 2.30
C ARG A 51 -12.27 -8.90 3.41
N SER A 52 -11.65 -9.00 4.57
CA SER A 52 -11.97 -8.14 5.72
C SER A 52 -11.63 -6.67 5.42
N ALA A 53 -10.50 -6.44 4.77
CA ALA A 53 -10.06 -5.11 4.38
C ALA A 53 -11.00 -4.46 3.36
N MET A 54 -11.37 -5.18 2.30
CA MET A 54 -12.32 -4.67 1.30
C MET A 54 -13.69 -4.38 1.91
N ALA A 55 -14.21 -5.27 2.77
CA ALA A 55 -15.46 -5.03 3.48
C ALA A 55 -15.38 -3.76 4.37
N GLY A 56 -14.27 -3.55 5.06
CA GLY A 56 -14.02 -2.36 5.86
C GLY A 56 -13.96 -1.07 5.03
N LEU A 57 -13.31 -1.10 3.87
CA LEU A 57 -13.28 0.04 2.93
C LEU A 57 -14.66 0.35 2.40
N GLN A 58 -15.38 -0.66 1.93
CA GLN A 58 -16.73 -0.51 1.35
C GLN A 58 -17.74 0.02 2.38
N SER A 59 -17.72 -0.47 3.62
CA SER A 59 -18.63 -0.02 4.67
C SER A 59 -18.51 1.46 5.01
N ARG A 60 -17.37 2.09 4.68
CA ARG A 60 -17.07 3.50 4.91
C ARG A 60 -17.07 4.34 3.61
N GLY A 61 -17.30 3.71 2.45
CA GLY A 61 -17.22 4.38 1.14
C GLY A 61 -15.78 4.79 0.75
N LEU A 62 -14.76 4.27 1.44
CA LEU A 62 -13.36 4.60 1.16
C LEU A 62 -12.87 3.96 -0.14
N ASP A 63 -13.43 2.82 -0.54
CA ASP A 63 -13.15 2.17 -1.82
C ASP A 63 -13.53 3.06 -3.01
N THR A 64 -14.70 3.68 -2.95
CA THR A 64 -15.18 4.64 -3.96
C THR A 64 -14.31 5.90 -3.96
N ALA A 65 -14.01 6.45 -2.79
CA ALA A 65 -13.15 7.64 -2.67
C ALA A 65 -11.74 7.42 -3.22
N LEU A 66 -11.15 6.23 -3.00
CA LEU A 66 -9.84 5.89 -3.55
C LEU A 66 -9.86 5.80 -5.08
N ARG A 67 -10.91 5.19 -5.67
CA ARG A 67 -11.08 5.15 -7.13
C ARG A 67 -11.27 6.55 -7.72
N GLU A 68 -12.12 7.36 -7.10
CA GLU A 68 -12.37 8.75 -7.52
C GLU A 68 -11.09 9.58 -7.45
N ARG A 69 -10.34 9.46 -6.34
CA ARG A 69 -9.06 10.12 -6.16
C ARG A 69 -8.04 9.72 -7.23
N ALA A 70 -7.91 8.42 -7.50
CA ALA A 70 -7.01 7.92 -8.55
C ALA A 70 -7.39 8.45 -9.93
N ALA A 71 -8.68 8.45 -10.27
CA ALA A 71 -9.20 8.99 -11.54
C ALA A 71 -8.93 10.50 -11.68
N ALA A 72 -8.94 11.24 -10.57
CA ALA A 72 -8.59 12.66 -10.53
C ALA A 72 -7.07 12.93 -10.52
N GLY A 73 -6.23 11.89 -10.50
CA GLY A 73 -4.77 12.03 -10.46
C GLY A 73 -4.20 12.33 -9.07
N GLY A 74 -5.00 12.18 -8.02
CA GLY A 74 -4.55 12.38 -6.64
C GLY A 74 -3.60 11.28 -6.15
N ALA A 75 -2.53 11.65 -5.46
CA ALA A 75 -1.49 10.73 -5.02
C ALA A 75 -2.00 9.69 -4.00
N ILE A 76 -1.74 8.40 -4.25
CA ILE A 76 -2.08 7.28 -3.36
C ILE A 76 -0.86 6.40 -3.15
N LEU A 77 -0.61 6.02 -1.90
CA LEU A 77 0.40 5.04 -1.51
C LEU A 77 -0.27 3.80 -0.92
N GLY A 78 -0.12 2.65 -1.57
CA GLY A 78 -0.51 1.34 -1.04
C GLY A 78 0.65 0.64 -0.33
N VAL A 79 0.48 0.20 0.91
CA VAL A 79 1.52 -0.48 1.70
C VAL A 79 1.10 -1.92 1.99
N CYS A 80 1.93 -2.87 1.60
CA CYS A 80 1.76 -4.31 1.80
C CYS A 80 0.40 -4.82 1.28
N LEU A 81 -0.55 -5.16 2.15
CA LEU A 81 -1.92 -5.51 1.72
C LEU A 81 -2.57 -4.37 0.91
N GLY A 82 -2.27 -3.10 1.22
CA GLY A 82 -2.77 -1.95 0.46
C GLY A 82 -2.35 -1.95 -1.01
N LEU A 83 -1.15 -2.43 -1.34
CA LEU A 83 -0.76 -2.71 -2.72
C LEU A 83 -1.65 -3.80 -3.33
N GLN A 84 -1.85 -4.91 -2.60
CA GLN A 84 -2.60 -6.06 -3.10
C GLN A 84 -4.08 -5.71 -3.33
N LEU A 85 -4.68 -4.89 -2.46
CA LEU A 85 -6.06 -4.40 -2.61
C LEU A 85 -6.23 -3.45 -3.81
N ALA A 86 -5.16 -2.78 -4.24
CA ALA A 86 -5.20 -1.88 -5.39
C ALA A 86 -5.29 -2.62 -6.73
N LEU A 87 -4.96 -3.90 -6.78
CA LEU A 87 -5.06 -4.75 -7.98
C LEU A 87 -6.52 -5.03 -8.36
N ASP A 88 -6.74 -5.70 -9.49
CA ASP A 88 -8.09 -6.10 -9.93
C ASP A 88 -8.70 -7.15 -8.99
N GLU A 89 -7.88 -8.10 -8.52
CA GLU A 89 -8.31 -9.20 -7.65
C GLU A 89 -7.19 -9.77 -6.78
N SER A 90 -7.55 -10.54 -5.77
CA SER A 90 -6.64 -11.31 -4.93
C SER A 90 -7.10 -12.76 -4.85
N GLU A 91 -6.17 -13.71 -4.91
CA GLU A 91 -6.43 -15.15 -4.64
C GLU A 91 -6.76 -15.42 -3.17
N GLU A 92 -6.45 -14.48 -2.27
CA GLU A 92 -6.70 -14.63 -0.85
C GLU A 92 -8.19 -14.85 -0.55
N ASP A 93 -8.49 -15.59 0.48
CA ASP A 93 -9.87 -15.89 0.94
C ASP A 93 -10.78 -16.52 -0.14
N GLY A 94 -10.19 -17.23 -1.11
CA GLY A 94 -10.94 -17.88 -2.19
C GLY A 94 -11.33 -16.93 -3.34
N GLY A 95 -10.68 -15.81 -3.44
CA GLY A 95 -10.91 -14.78 -4.45
C GLY A 95 -11.68 -13.58 -3.93
N VAL A 96 -11.04 -12.42 -3.99
CA VAL A 96 -11.62 -11.13 -3.55
C VAL A 96 -11.38 -10.09 -4.64
N PRO A 97 -12.43 -9.43 -5.17
CA PRO A 97 -12.27 -8.29 -6.05
C PRO A 97 -11.52 -7.17 -5.34
N GLY A 98 -10.55 -6.55 -6.05
CA GLY A 98 -9.79 -5.42 -5.55
C GLY A 98 -10.40 -4.07 -5.95
N LEU A 99 -9.58 -3.03 -5.86
CA LEU A 99 -9.98 -1.66 -6.20
C LEU A 99 -9.85 -1.37 -7.70
N GLY A 100 -9.09 -2.17 -8.48
CA GLY A 100 -8.87 -1.96 -9.91
C GLY A 100 -8.08 -0.68 -10.22
N LEU A 101 -7.19 -0.24 -9.32
CA LEU A 101 -6.31 0.92 -9.54
C LEU A 101 -5.06 0.53 -10.34
N VAL A 102 -4.68 -0.74 -10.26
CA VAL A 102 -3.52 -1.33 -10.93
C VAL A 102 -3.97 -2.62 -11.62
N PRO A 103 -3.78 -2.77 -12.93
CA PRO A 103 -4.08 -4.03 -13.61
C PRO A 103 -3.25 -5.18 -13.04
N GLY A 104 -3.89 -6.32 -12.80
CA GLY A 104 -3.22 -7.52 -12.28
C GLY A 104 -3.91 -8.13 -11.08
N ARG A 105 -3.23 -9.08 -10.43
CA ARG A 105 -3.79 -9.83 -9.31
C ARG A 105 -2.76 -10.08 -8.21
N ALA A 106 -3.23 -10.26 -6.99
CA ALA A 106 -2.42 -10.73 -5.88
C ALA A 106 -2.49 -12.27 -5.83
N VAL A 107 -1.33 -12.92 -5.92
CA VAL A 107 -1.22 -14.38 -5.92
C VAL A 107 -0.45 -14.87 -4.70
N ARG A 108 -0.78 -16.07 -4.23
CA ARG A 108 -0.05 -16.68 -3.13
C ARG A 108 1.37 -17.06 -3.56
N LEU A 109 2.34 -16.72 -2.73
CA LEU A 109 3.72 -17.19 -2.90
C LEU A 109 3.76 -18.71 -2.86
N ARG A 110 4.38 -19.34 -3.84
CA ARG A 110 4.46 -20.81 -3.98
C ARG A 110 5.85 -21.35 -3.68
N ASP A 111 6.86 -20.50 -3.86
CA ASP A 111 8.25 -20.87 -3.67
C ASP A 111 8.83 -20.26 -2.40
N GLY A 112 9.75 -20.97 -1.78
CA GLY A 112 10.43 -20.53 -0.58
C GLY A 112 9.60 -20.66 0.69
N ARG A 113 10.02 -19.90 1.73
CA ARG A 113 9.30 -19.87 3.02
C ARG A 113 8.11 -18.90 2.94
N VAL A 114 6.91 -19.42 3.22
CA VAL A 114 5.67 -18.61 3.27
C VAL A 114 5.11 -18.65 4.70
N PRO A 115 4.84 -17.49 5.33
CA PRO A 115 5.04 -16.13 4.83
C PRO A 115 6.53 -15.75 4.64
N ARG A 116 6.81 -14.89 3.65
CA ARG A 116 8.10 -14.25 3.48
C ARG A 116 8.23 -13.13 4.52
N ILE A 117 9.11 -13.34 5.51
CA ILE A 117 9.35 -12.40 6.61
C ILE A 117 10.83 -12.13 6.71
N GLY A 118 11.21 -10.86 6.70
CA GLY A 118 12.60 -10.45 6.88
C GLY A 118 13.00 -9.22 6.08
N TRP A 119 14.27 -8.91 6.17
CA TRP A 119 14.92 -7.84 5.43
C TRP A 119 15.39 -8.37 4.08
N ALA A 120 15.13 -7.60 3.01
CA ALA A 120 15.59 -7.96 1.67
C ALA A 120 15.83 -6.70 0.83
N PRO A 121 16.79 -6.74 -0.13
CA PRO A 121 17.04 -5.64 -1.04
C PRO A 121 15.91 -5.50 -2.07
N VAL A 122 15.71 -4.28 -2.53
CA VAL A 122 14.77 -3.95 -3.62
C VAL A 122 15.54 -3.34 -4.78
N GLU A 123 15.39 -3.93 -5.95
CA GLU A 123 15.94 -3.41 -7.18
C GLU A 123 14.91 -2.51 -7.91
N PRO A 124 15.32 -1.41 -8.57
CA PRO A 124 16.71 -1.01 -8.83
C PRO A 124 17.32 -0.06 -7.79
N ASP A 125 16.64 0.30 -6.69
CA ASP A 125 17.17 1.30 -5.76
C ASP A 125 18.29 0.77 -4.84
N GLY A 126 18.42 -0.57 -4.71
CA GLY A 126 19.42 -1.24 -3.89
C GLY A 126 19.23 -1.11 -2.38
N GLU A 127 18.18 -0.43 -1.94
CA GLU A 127 17.87 -0.27 -0.53
C GLU A 127 17.25 -1.54 0.07
N THR A 128 17.48 -1.76 1.34
CA THR A 128 16.96 -2.94 2.07
C THR A 128 15.76 -2.55 2.91
N TYR A 129 14.65 -3.28 2.73
CA TYR A 129 13.39 -3.04 3.41
C TYR A 129 12.87 -4.27 4.14
N TRP A 130 11.93 -4.07 5.07
CA TRP A 130 11.27 -5.12 5.83
C TRP A 130 10.02 -5.64 5.11
N PHE A 131 9.97 -6.96 4.91
CA PHE A 131 8.86 -7.67 4.29
C PHE A 131 8.15 -8.58 5.30
N ALA A 132 6.83 -8.73 5.17
CA ALA A 132 6.02 -9.67 5.93
C ALA A 132 4.74 -9.99 5.15
N HIS A 133 4.80 -10.92 4.16
CA HIS A 133 3.68 -11.21 3.28
C HIS A 133 3.63 -12.65 2.81
N SER A 134 2.42 -13.14 2.48
CA SER A 134 2.16 -14.44 1.89
C SER A 134 1.68 -14.37 0.44
N TYR A 135 1.26 -13.17 0.00
CA TYR A 135 0.78 -12.88 -1.35
C TYR A 135 1.64 -11.79 -1.97
N ALA A 136 1.77 -11.79 -3.28
CA ALA A 136 2.50 -10.78 -4.03
C ALA A 136 1.75 -10.42 -5.31
N ALA A 137 2.04 -9.24 -5.86
CA ALA A 137 1.44 -8.78 -7.11
C ALA A 137 2.01 -9.52 -8.32
N GLU A 138 1.14 -9.96 -9.22
CA GLU A 138 1.44 -10.29 -10.62
C GLU A 138 0.87 -9.16 -11.49
N THR A 139 1.72 -8.33 -12.05
CA THR A 139 1.31 -7.15 -12.83
C THR A 139 2.44 -6.67 -13.74
N GLU A 140 2.08 -6.09 -14.88
CA GLU A 140 3.02 -5.39 -15.77
C GLU A 140 3.38 -3.98 -15.26
N ALA A 141 2.65 -3.46 -14.26
CA ALA A 141 2.94 -2.17 -13.62
C ALA A 141 4.10 -2.22 -12.61
N ALA A 142 4.81 -3.35 -12.52
CA ALA A 142 5.97 -3.54 -11.66
C ALA A 142 7.12 -2.62 -12.08
N VAL A 143 7.66 -1.87 -11.12
CA VAL A 143 8.82 -0.98 -11.33
C VAL A 143 9.98 -1.29 -10.38
N GLY A 144 9.79 -2.26 -9.50
CA GLY A 144 10.83 -2.77 -8.60
C GLY A 144 10.51 -4.17 -8.11
N THR A 145 11.56 -4.95 -7.91
CA THR A 145 11.47 -6.33 -7.44
C THR A 145 12.41 -6.59 -6.27
N SER A 146 12.13 -7.63 -5.52
CA SER A 146 13.00 -8.14 -4.47
C SER A 146 13.08 -9.66 -4.60
N GLU A 147 14.27 -10.18 -4.93
CA GLU A 147 14.48 -11.61 -5.17
C GLU A 147 13.51 -12.19 -6.23
N GLY A 148 13.24 -11.42 -7.30
CA GLY A 148 12.34 -11.81 -8.38
C GLY A 148 10.83 -11.63 -8.08
N ILE A 149 10.47 -11.21 -6.87
CA ILE A 149 9.08 -10.93 -6.47
C ILE A 149 8.80 -9.43 -6.62
N VAL A 150 7.63 -9.07 -7.14
CA VAL A 150 7.23 -7.66 -7.28
C VAL A 150 7.20 -6.99 -5.90
N ALA A 151 7.96 -5.91 -5.77
CA ALA A 151 8.11 -5.15 -4.53
C ALA A 151 7.59 -3.72 -4.64
N VAL A 152 7.60 -3.14 -5.85
CA VAL A 152 7.11 -1.77 -6.12
C VAL A 152 6.32 -1.76 -7.41
N VAL A 153 5.14 -1.15 -7.39
CA VAL A 153 4.31 -0.91 -8.58
C VAL A 153 4.01 0.57 -8.74
N ARG A 154 3.76 1.00 -10.00
CA ARG A 154 3.27 2.34 -10.32
C ARG A 154 2.19 2.26 -11.39
N SER A 155 1.09 2.97 -11.14
CA SER A 155 -0.01 3.10 -12.11
C SER A 155 -0.63 4.49 -11.95
N GLY A 156 -0.40 5.37 -12.90
CA GLY A 156 -0.82 6.77 -12.78
C GLY A 156 -0.25 7.43 -11.51
N SER A 157 -1.14 7.94 -10.67
CA SER A 157 -0.81 8.56 -9.38
C SER A 157 -0.66 7.57 -8.21
N PHE A 158 -0.94 6.28 -8.46
CA PHE A 158 -0.79 5.23 -7.46
C PHE A 158 0.65 4.70 -7.42
N VAL A 159 1.19 4.61 -6.21
CA VAL A 159 2.42 3.86 -5.90
C VAL A 159 2.08 2.79 -4.88
N GLY A 160 2.46 1.56 -5.15
CA GLY A 160 2.30 0.45 -4.20
C GLY A 160 3.62 -0.17 -3.83
N VAL A 161 3.80 -0.53 -2.56
CA VAL A 161 4.99 -1.24 -2.08
C VAL A 161 4.59 -2.48 -1.28
N GLN A 162 5.29 -3.59 -1.50
CA GLN A 162 5.05 -4.83 -0.77
C GLN A 162 5.72 -4.84 0.60
N PHE A 163 6.77 -4.07 0.76
CA PHE A 163 7.46 -3.91 2.04
C PHE A 163 6.74 -2.89 2.96
N HIS A 164 7.18 -2.85 4.21
CA HIS A 164 6.68 -1.94 5.22
C HIS A 164 7.69 -0.79 5.43
N PRO A 165 7.53 0.38 4.79
CA PRO A 165 8.45 1.49 4.99
C PRO A 165 8.48 1.97 6.44
N GLU A 166 7.34 1.90 7.15
CA GLU A 166 7.24 2.27 8.57
C GLU A 166 8.05 1.36 9.51
N LYS A 167 8.50 0.20 9.00
CA LYS A 167 9.33 -0.78 9.72
C LYS A 167 10.74 -0.90 9.16
N SER A 168 11.08 -0.10 8.16
CA SER A 168 12.31 -0.24 7.39
C SER A 168 13.43 0.75 7.78
N GLY A 169 13.35 1.31 8.98
CA GLY A 169 14.41 2.17 9.52
C GLY A 169 14.75 3.35 8.61
N ALA A 170 16.04 3.60 8.37
CA ALA A 170 16.51 4.73 7.57
C ALA A 170 16.10 4.63 6.09
N ALA A 171 16.11 3.43 5.50
CA ALA A 171 15.66 3.23 4.12
C ALA A 171 14.16 3.57 3.97
N GLY A 172 13.36 3.12 4.94
CA GLY A 172 11.94 3.44 5.00
C GLY A 172 11.67 4.94 5.16
N ALA A 173 12.44 5.64 6.00
CA ALA A 173 12.34 7.08 6.16
C ALA A 173 12.62 7.81 4.83
N ARG A 174 13.73 7.47 4.15
CA ARG A 174 14.05 8.04 2.82
C ARG A 174 12.95 7.75 1.79
N PHE A 175 12.35 6.57 1.84
CA PHE A 175 11.22 6.25 0.95
C PHE A 175 10.01 7.16 1.23
N ILE A 176 9.62 7.32 2.50
CA ILE A 176 8.51 8.20 2.90
C ILE A 176 8.79 9.67 2.53
N GLU A 177 10.01 10.17 2.75
CA GLU A 177 10.40 11.52 2.34
C GLU A 177 10.20 11.75 0.83
N ARG A 178 10.57 10.75 0.00
CA ARG A 178 10.32 10.81 -1.45
C ARG A 178 8.83 10.82 -1.80
N CYS A 179 7.99 10.15 -1.01
CA CYS A 179 6.54 10.20 -1.19
C CYS A 179 5.97 11.58 -0.84
N LEU A 180 6.43 12.18 0.28
CA LEU A 180 6.00 13.51 0.74
C LEU A 180 6.44 14.64 -0.19
N SER A 181 7.57 14.49 -0.89
CA SER A 181 8.08 15.52 -1.83
C SER A 181 7.38 15.52 -3.20
N ARG A 182 6.51 14.57 -3.46
CA ARG A 182 5.78 14.43 -4.74
C ARG A 182 4.30 14.79 -4.66
N GLY A 183 3.77 14.97 -3.47
CA GLY A 183 2.43 15.49 -3.20
C GLY A 183 2.51 17.00 -2.93
#